data_73cae0548d0528419d0a3e8b2ee9b456
#
_entry.id   73cae0548d0528419d0a3e8b2ee9b456
#
_cell.length_a   1.000
_cell.length_b   1.000
_cell.length_c   1.000
_cell.angle_alpha   90.00
_cell.angle_beta   90.00
_cell.angle_gamma   90.00
#
_symmetry.space_group_name_H-M   'P 1'
#
loop_
_entity.id
_entity.type
_entity.pdbx_description
1 polymer ?
#
loop_
_entity_poly.entity_id
_entity_poly.type
_entity_poly.pdbx_seq_one_letter_code
_entity_poly.pdbx_strand_id
1 'polypeptide(L)'
;VLPAVLTSELQARGIARLLGQYTTKFKASNVKRSENIRLGAAMIDGTIIAPGDVFSFNEVVGPRTPERGFLEADIIVNAELVPGIGGGICQVSTTLYNAALLSDLEVVSRINHSLPISYVPLGRDATVSYGAIDLKIKNNTDHHVLLKASVDKDTITFKVFGDLPRDMVIGIETQVLEKIDPGVIEQVDEKSPPGSHTTIQAGAPGYLVAVWRVVKSGDVEIRRELISRDRYKPQPSIVKAGPSPQAVVVP
;
A
#
# COMPACT_ATOMS: atom_id res chain seq x y z
N VAL A 1 -11.68 -31.11 -17.17
CA VAL A 1 -10.50 -30.87 -16.30
C VAL A 1 -11.03 -30.62 -14.90
N LEU A 2 -10.71 -31.49 -13.94
CA LEU A 2 -11.05 -31.27 -12.53
C LEU A 2 -10.22 -30.12 -12.00
N PRO A 3 -10.76 -29.24 -11.09
CA PRO A 3 -9.98 -28.19 -10.45
C PRO A 3 -8.85 -28.82 -9.63
N ALA A 4 -7.70 -28.11 -9.55
CA ALA A 4 -6.50 -28.58 -8.85
C ALA A 4 -6.74 -28.82 -7.34
N VAL A 5 -7.77 -28.17 -6.76
CA VAL A 5 -8.22 -28.34 -5.37
C VAL A 5 -9.74 -28.52 -5.38
N LEU A 6 -10.23 -29.57 -4.74
CA LEU A 6 -11.65 -29.84 -4.64
C LEU A 6 -12.30 -29.00 -3.52
N THR A 7 -13.56 -28.63 -3.70
CA THR A 7 -14.34 -27.91 -2.67
C THR A 7 -14.37 -28.66 -1.33
N SER A 8 -14.44 -30.00 -1.38
CA SER A 8 -14.38 -30.84 -0.19
C SER A 8 -13.06 -30.74 0.59
N GLU A 9 -11.94 -30.59 -0.11
CA GLU A 9 -10.63 -30.39 0.52
C GLU A 9 -10.52 -29.04 1.20
N LEU A 10 -11.05 -27.98 0.56
CA LEU A 10 -11.12 -26.65 1.17
C LEU A 10 -12.00 -26.66 2.42
N GLN A 11 -13.16 -27.32 2.35
CA GLN A 11 -14.06 -27.45 3.50
C GLN A 11 -13.41 -28.26 4.65
N ALA A 12 -12.68 -29.33 4.35
CA ALA A 12 -11.95 -30.11 5.35
C ALA A 12 -10.86 -29.30 6.06
N ARG A 13 -10.33 -28.27 5.41
CA ARG A 13 -9.36 -27.32 5.99
C ARG A 13 -10.02 -26.14 6.72
N GLY A 14 -11.37 -26.10 6.80
CA GLY A 14 -12.12 -24.97 7.37
C GLY A 14 -12.19 -23.75 6.48
N ILE A 15 -11.85 -23.86 5.19
CA ILE A 15 -11.96 -22.76 4.22
C ILE A 15 -13.40 -22.75 3.69
N ALA A 16 -14.31 -22.12 4.46
CA ALA A 16 -15.75 -22.22 4.24
C ALA A 16 -16.36 -20.99 3.58
N ARG A 17 -15.77 -19.81 3.74
CA ARG A 17 -16.37 -18.55 3.29
C ARG A 17 -15.36 -17.44 3.06
N LEU A 18 -15.83 -16.37 2.41
CA LEU A 18 -15.10 -15.11 2.30
C LEU A 18 -15.07 -14.42 3.67
N LEU A 19 -13.88 -14.12 4.17
CA LEU A 19 -13.66 -13.34 5.40
C LEU A 19 -13.58 -11.84 5.10
N GLY A 20 -12.82 -11.47 4.08
CA GLY A 20 -12.63 -10.09 3.67
C GLY A 20 -12.09 -9.98 2.25
N GLN A 21 -12.28 -8.82 1.66
CA GLN A 21 -11.74 -8.50 0.34
C GLN A 21 -11.39 -7.02 0.24
N TYR A 22 -10.43 -6.72 -0.63
CA TYR A 22 -10.09 -5.35 -0.95
C TYR A 22 -9.67 -5.22 -2.40
N THR A 23 -10.02 -4.07 -3.01
CA THR A 23 -9.73 -3.76 -4.41
C THR A 23 -9.06 -2.41 -4.51
N THR A 24 -8.01 -2.31 -5.31
CA THR A 24 -7.41 -1.03 -5.68
C THR A 24 -7.39 -0.86 -7.20
N LYS A 25 -7.44 0.42 -7.65
CA LYS A 25 -7.41 0.77 -9.07
C LYS A 25 -6.01 1.20 -9.49
N PHE A 26 -5.64 0.89 -10.74
CA PHE A 26 -4.41 1.36 -11.36
C PHE A 26 -4.68 1.84 -12.80
N LYS A 27 -3.73 2.57 -13.38
CA LYS A 27 -3.86 3.06 -14.76
C LYS A 27 -3.46 1.96 -15.74
N ALA A 28 -4.43 1.37 -16.44
CA ALA A 28 -4.20 0.32 -17.44
C ALA A 28 -3.28 0.77 -18.61
N SER A 29 -3.21 2.08 -18.88
CA SER A 29 -2.31 2.64 -19.90
C SER A 29 -0.82 2.51 -19.57
N ASN A 30 -0.47 2.32 -18.28
CA ASN A 30 0.90 1.96 -17.89
C ASN A 30 1.07 0.43 -17.98
N VAL A 31 1.34 -0.05 -19.19
CA VAL A 31 1.36 -1.49 -19.52
C VAL A 31 2.38 -2.24 -18.66
N LYS A 32 3.62 -1.75 -18.60
CA LYS A 32 4.70 -2.43 -17.84
C LYS A 32 4.35 -2.55 -16.35
N ARG A 33 3.82 -1.48 -15.76
CA ARG A 33 3.36 -1.49 -14.36
C ARG A 33 2.19 -2.46 -14.15
N SER A 34 1.26 -2.50 -15.10
CA SER A 34 0.11 -3.41 -15.05
C SER A 34 0.54 -4.88 -15.13
N GLU A 35 1.54 -5.21 -15.96
CA GLU A 35 2.11 -6.56 -16.03
C GLU A 35 2.82 -6.96 -14.72
N ASN A 36 3.57 -6.06 -14.09
CA ASN A 36 4.17 -6.31 -12.77
C ASN A 36 3.10 -6.60 -11.70
N ILE A 37 1.98 -5.86 -11.72
CA ILE A 37 0.85 -6.09 -10.80
C ILE A 37 0.24 -7.47 -11.04
N ARG A 38 -0.02 -7.86 -12.31
CA ARG A 38 -0.55 -9.18 -12.66
C ARG A 38 0.38 -10.30 -12.21
N LEU A 39 1.67 -10.15 -12.49
CA LEU A 39 2.68 -11.15 -12.14
C LEU A 39 2.77 -11.34 -10.62
N GLY A 40 2.88 -10.24 -9.85
CA GLY A 40 2.92 -10.31 -8.40
C GLY A 40 1.64 -10.88 -7.78
N ALA A 41 0.46 -10.54 -8.32
CA ALA A 41 -0.81 -11.10 -7.89
C ALA A 41 -0.91 -12.61 -8.16
N ALA A 42 -0.49 -13.06 -9.35
CA ALA A 42 -0.51 -14.46 -9.75
C ALA A 42 0.41 -15.33 -8.89
N MET A 43 1.55 -14.80 -8.41
CA MET A 43 2.45 -15.52 -7.51
C MET A 43 1.84 -15.77 -6.12
N ILE A 44 0.89 -14.93 -5.69
CA ILE A 44 0.22 -15.06 -4.39
C ILE A 44 -1.08 -15.85 -4.51
N ASP A 45 -1.72 -15.84 -5.69
CA ASP A 45 -3.01 -16.49 -5.89
C ASP A 45 -2.97 -17.98 -5.56
N GLY A 46 -3.90 -18.43 -4.70
CA GLY A 46 -3.97 -19.81 -4.25
C GLY A 46 -3.10 -20.15 -3.04
N THR A 47 -2.39 -19.20 -2.45
CA THR A 47 -1.61 -19.44 -1.23
C THR A 47 -2.52 -19.84 -0.07
N ILE A 48 -2.19 -20.95 0.60
CA ILE A 48 -2.86 -21.42 1.82
C ILE A 48 -1.91 -21.21 3.00
N ILE A 49 -2.43 -20.60 4.07
CA ILE A 49 -1.70 -20.33 5.31
C ILE A 49 -2.31 -21.21 6.41
N ALA A 50 -1.53 -22.13 7.00
CA ALA A 50 -2.01 -22.96 8.09
C ALA A 50 -2.22 -22.14 9.38
N PRO A 51 -3.02 -22.66 10.35
CA PRO A 51 -3.14 -22.03 11.65
C PRO A 51 -1.78 -21.77 12.31
N GLY A 52 -1.55 -20.54 12.77
CA GLY A 52 -0.30 -20.10 13.40
C GLY A 52 0.83 -19.73 12.43
N ASP A 53 0.75 -20.11 11.15
CA ASP A 53 1.79 -19.80 10.15
C ASP A 53 1.79 -18.33 9.75
N VAL A 54 2.96 -17.87 9.28
CA VAL A 54 3.20 -16.52 8.80
C VAL A 54 3.45 -16.52 7.30
N PHE A 55 2.62 -15.81 6.56
CA PHE A 55 2.86 -15.46 5.16
C PHE A 55 3.90 -14.34 5.09
N SER A 56 4.93 -14.50 4.24
CA SER A 56 5.88 -13.45 3.87
C SER A 56 5.71 -13.10 2.39
N PHE A 57 5.41 -11.83 2.12
CA PHE A 57 5.27 -11.34 0.75
C PHE A 57 6.54 -11.54 -0.06
N ASN A 58 7.71 -11.25 0.55
CA ASN A 58 8.99 -11.36 -0.12
C ASN A 58 9.42 -12.81 -0.38
N GLU A 59 9.06 -13.76 0.48
CA GLU A 59 9.33 -15.18 0.25
C GLU A 59 8.49 -15.73 -0.90
N VAL A 60 7.19 -15.39 -0.96
CA VAL A 60 6.28 -15.88 -1.99
C VAL A 60 6.54 -15.22 -3.35
N VAL A 61 6.67 -13.91 -3.41
CA VAL A 61 6.88 -13.18 -4.66
C VAL A 61 8.34 -13.25 -5.12
N GLY A 62 9.30 -13.34 -4.20
CA GLY A 62 10.74 -13.41 -4.49
C GLY A 62 11.34 -12.10 -5.01
N PRO A 63 12.59 -12.14 -5.50
CA PRO A 63 13.26 -10.96 -6.06
C PRO A 63 12.56 -10.46 -7.32
N ARG A 64 12.50 -9.13 -7.47
CA ARG A 64 11.89 -8.46 -8.63
C ARG A 64 12.99 -8.22 -9.66
N THR A 65 13.20 -9.21 -10.53
CA THR A 65 14.24 -9.16 -11.57
C THR A 65 13.66 -9.40 -12.97
N PRO A 66 14.33 -8.93 -14.03
CA PRO A 66 13.88 -9.16 -15.41
C PRO A 66 13.74 -10.65 -15.76
N GLU A 67 14.64 -11.50 -15.24
CA GLU A 67 14.65 -12.96 -15.46
C GLU A 67 13.39 -13.63 -14.90
N ARG A 68 12.77 -13.00 -13.90
CA ARG A 68 11.49 -13.44 -13.30
C ARG A 68 10.28 -12.79 -13.98
N GLY A 69 10.49 -12.02 -15.05
CA GLY A 69 9.44 -11.37 -15.83
C GLY A 69 9.03 -9.97 -15.34
N PHE A 70 9.72 -9.41 -14.33
CA PHE A 70 9.43 -8.05 -13.88
C PHE A 70 10.01 -7.01 -14.85
N LEU A 71 9.18 -6.00 -15.15
CA LEU A 71 9.50 -4.92 -16.10
C LEU A 71 9.86 -3.65 -15.35
N GLU A 72 10.63 -2.80 -16.04
CA GLU A 72 10.90 -1.45 -15.56
C GLU A 72 9.65 -0.58 -15.60
N ALA A 73 9.31 0.03 -14.46
CA ALA A 73 8.25 1.01 -14.30
C ALA A 73 8.56 1.90 -13.10
N ASP A 74 7.85 3.02 -12.95
CA ASP A 74 8.12 3.97 -11.86
C ASP A 74 7.99 3.32 -10.48
N ILE A 75 9.02 3.51 -9.67
CA ILE A 75 9.10 3.15 -8.24
C ILE A 75 9.33 4.42 -7.41
N ILE A 76 9.01 4.36 -6.12
CA ILE A 76 9.27 5.46 -5.18
C ILE A 76 10.60 5.17 -4.46
N VAL A 77 11.60 6.04 -4.67
CA VAL A 77 12.89 6.00 -3.96
C VAL A 77 13.14 7.39 -3.39
N ASN A 78 13.42 7.47 -2.07
CA ASN A 78 13.69 8.75 -1.38
C ASN A 78 12.64 9.84 -1.62
N ALA A 79 11.37 9.45 -1.70
CA ALA A 79 10.24 10.34 -1.97
C ALA A 79 10.17 10.90 -3.41
N GLU A 80 10.88 10.29 -4.36
CA GLU A 80 10.84 10.63 -5.80
C GLU A 80 10.38 9.42 -6.62
N LEU A 81 9.73 9.70 -7.76
CA LEU A 81 9.40 8.68 -8.75
C LEU A 81 10.59 8.52 -9.70
N VAL A 82 11.17 7.32 -9.71
CA VAL A 82 12.30 6.98 -10.58
C VAL A 82 12.01 5.67 -11.32
N PRO A 83 12.54 5.48 -12.55
CA PRO A 83 12.46 4.19 -13.22
C PRO A 83 13.16 3.09 -12.41
N GLY A 84 12.49 1.93 -12.29
CA GLY A 84 13.06 0.77 -11.58
C GLY A 84 12.30 -0.51 -11.86
N ILE A 85 12.93 -1.66 -11.64
CA ILE A 85 12.31 -2.96 -11.89
C ILE A 85 11.24 -3.26 -10.84
N GLY A 86 10.06 -3.71 -11.28
CA GLY A 86 8.97 -4.13 -10.39
C GLY A 86 8.06 -3.00 -9.91
N GLY A 87 8.06 -1.82 -10.58
CA GLY A 87 7.11 -0.76 -10.28
C GLY A 87 5.67 -1.29 -10.31
N GLY A 88 4.89 -1.00 -9.25
CA GLY A 88 3.54 -1.53 -9.04
C GLY A 88 3.42 -2.60 -7.95
N ILE A 89 4.51 -3.24 -7.53
CA ILE A 89 4.48 -4.34 -6.54
C ILE A 89 4.00 -3.86 -5.16
N CYS A 90 4.32 -2.64 -4.74
CA CYS A 90 3.75 -2.08 -3.51
C CYS A 90 2.24 -1.88 -3.56
N GLN A 91 1.61 -1.81 -4.74
CA GLN A 91 0.16 -1.83 -4.84
C GLN A 91 -0.41 -3.23 -4.62
N VAL A 92 0.30 -4.29 -5.05
CA VAL A 92 -0.07 -5.68 -4.78
C VAL A 92 -0.03 -5.94 -3.26
N SER A 93 1.07 -5.60 -2.58
CA SER A 93 1.19 -5.76 -1.13
C SER A 93 0.18 -4.92 -0.35
N THR A 94 -0.07 -3.69 -0.78
CA THR A 94 -1.08 -2.81 -0.18
C THR A 94 -2.50 -3.37 -0.29
N THR A 95 -2.85 -3.93 -1.45
CA THR A 95 -4.19 -4.51 -1.64
C THR A 95 -4.38 -5.76 -0.78
N LEU A 96 -3.34 -6.62 -0.72
CA LEU A 96 -3.33 -7.79 0.16
C LEU A 96 -3.41 -7.40 1.65
N TYR A 97 -2.62 -6.41 2.08
CA TYR A 97 -2.64 -5.89 3.44
C TYR A 97 -4.05 -5.48 3.88
N ASN A 98 -4.76 -4.75 3.03
CA ASN A 98 -6.13 -4.33 3.33
C ASN A 98 -7.12 -5.51 3.38
N ALA A 99 -6.98 -6.49 2.49
CA ALA A 99 -7.80 -7.70 2.55
C ALA A 99 -7.53 -8.47 3.86
N ALA A 100 -6.28 -8.58 4.29
CA ALA A 100 -5.89 -9.22 5.55
C ALA A 100 -6.45 -8.47 6.78
N LEU A 101 -6.37 -7.13 6.81
CA LEU A 101 -6.96 -6.31 7.87
C LEU A 101 -8.46 -6.56 8.02
N LEU A 102 -9.20 -6.59 6.89
CA LEU A 102 -10.63 -6.83 6.83
C LEU A 102 -11.02 -8.29 7.12
N SER A 103 -10.04 -9.19 7.21
CA SER A 103 -10.22 -10.60 7.53
C SER A 103 -9.79 -10.95 8.96
N ASP A 104 -9.52 -9.94 9.80
CA ASP A 104 -9.05 -10.07 11.16
C ASP A 104 -7.71 -10.82 11.32
N LEU A 105 -6.90 -10.89 10.27
CA LEU A 105 -5.58 -11.50 10.36
C LEU A 105 -4.59 -10.60 11.10
N GLU A 106 -3.63 -11.22 11.78
CA GLU A 106 -2.57 -10.51 12.50
C GLU A 106 -1.52 -9.97 11.51
N VAL A 107 -1.19 -8.69 11.62
CA VAL A 107 -0.11 -8.05 10.83
C VAL A 107 1.17 -8.08 11.65
N VAL A 108 2.09 -8.99 11.29
CA VAL A 108 3.37 -9.19 12.01
C VAL A 108 4.40 -8.12 11.60
N SER A 109 4.41 -7.74 10.33
CA SER A 109 5.34 -6.72 9.81
C SER A 109 4.70 -5.94 8.68
N ARG A 110 4.76 -4.61 8.76
CA ARG A 110 4.34 -3.70 7.71
C ARG A 110 4.99 -2.33 7.92
N ILE A 111 5.39 -1.69 6.84
CA ILE A 111 5.89 -0.30 6.83
C ILE A 111 5.07 0.49 5.81
N ASN A 112 4.66 1.72 6.16
CA ASN A 112 4.02 2.65 5.23
C ASN A 112 5.05 3.28 4.27
N HIS A 113 4.57 3.82 3.14
CA HIS A 113 5.42 4.64 2.28
C HIS A 113 5.80 5.95 2.98
N SER A 114 6.93 6.52 2.57
CA SER A 114 7.38 7.82 3.07
C SER A 114 6.46 8.97 2.66
N LEU A 115 5.74 8.82 1.55
CA LEU A 115 4.77 9.78 1.01
C LEU A 115 3.37 9.18 0.95
N PRO A 116 2.31 10.00 1.02
CA PRO A 116 0.96 9.56 0.72
C PRO A 116 0.86 8.98 -0.69
N ILE A 117 0.14 7.88 -0.84
CA ILE A 117 -0.16 7.26 -2.13
C ILE A 117 -1.65 7.41 -2.46
N SER A 118 -1.99 7.48 -3.75
CA SER A 118 -3.33 7.89 -4.20
C SER A 118 -4.36 6.76 -4.30
N TYR A 119 -3.94 5.49 -4.29
CA TYR A 119 -4.83 4.34 -4.52
C TYR A 119 -5.43 3.72 -3.26
N VAL A 120 -5.05 4.21 -2.07
CA VAL A 120 -5.66 3.85 -0.78
C VAL A 120 -5.70 5.08 0.15
N PRO A 121 -6.57 5.08 1.18
CA PRO A 121 -6.55 6.07 2.25
C PRO A 121 -5.22 6.07 3.02
N LEU A 122 -4.90 7.18 3.67
CA LEU A 122 -3.74 7.29 4.58
C LEU A 122 -3.76 6.16 5.62
N GLY A 123 -2.59 5.61 5.92
CA GLY A 123 -2.42 4.51 6.88
C GLY A 123 -2.79 3.13 6.34
N ARG A 124 -3.27 3.04 5.11
CA ARG A 124 -3.76 1.80 4.50
C ARG A 124 -2.81 1.19 3.46
N ASP A 125 -1.62 1.74 3.31
CA ASP A 125 -0.59 1.27 2.38
C ASP A 125 0.41 0.33 3.06
N ALA A 126 1.10 -0.49 2.27
CA ALA A 126 2.16 -1.39 2.70
C ALA A 126 3.30 -1.40 1.68
N THR A 127 4.47 -0.92 2.08
CA THR A 127 5.69 -0.94 1.28
C THR A 127 6.34 -2.31 1.35
N VAL A 128 6.90 -2.76 0.22
CA VAL A 128 7.76 -3.94 0.16
C VAL A 128 9.01 -3.65 -0.68
N SER A 129 10.16 -4.16 -0.20
CA SER A 129 11.44 -4.15 -0.91
C SER A 129 12.16 -5.45 -0.61
N TYR A 130 12.53 -6.19 -1.64
CA TYR A 130 13.15 -7.51 -1.46
C TYR A 130 14.46 -7.41 -0.67
N GLY A 131 14.58 -8.24 0.37
CA GLY A 131 15.74 -8.25 1.25
C GLY A 131 15.77 -7.13 2.31
N ALA A 132 14.83 -6.16 2.30
CA ALA A 132 14.85 -5.02 3.22
C ALA A 132 13.52 -4.77 3.94
N ILE A 133 12.39 -4.68 3.22
CA ILE A 133 11.08 -4.36 3.79
C ILE A 133 10.09 -5.43 3.34
N ASP A 134 9.40 -6.04 4.29
CA ASP A 134 8.44 -7.11 4.03
C ASP A 134 7.07 -6.84 4.63
N LEU A 135 6.04 -7.36 3.97
CA LEU A 135 4.71 -7.51 4.53
C LEU A 135 4.57 -8.94 5.05
N LYS A 136 4.36 -9.08 6.35
CA LYS A 136 4.15 -10.38 7.00
C LYS A 136 2.78 -10.42 7.65
N ILE A 137 2.01 -11.46 7.34
CA ILE A 137 0.65 -11.68 7.82
C ILE A 137 0.60 -13.05 8.46
N LYS A 138 0.14 -13.13 9.72
CA LYS A 138 -0.04 -14.40 10.43
C LYS A 138 -1.50 -14.82 10.38
N ASN A 139 -1.71 -16.08 10.13
CA ASN A 139 -3.00 -16.70 10.35
C ASN A 139 -3.17 -16.99 11.85
N ASN A 140 -3.87 -16.10 12.53
CA ASN A 140 -4.22 -16.19 13.96
C ASN A 140 -5.54 -16.89 14.22
N THR A 141 -6.09 -17.61 13.21
CA THR A 141 -7.33 -18.40 13.34
C THR A 141 -7.03 -19.88 13.56
N ASP A 142 -8.03 -20.64 13.95
CA ASP A 142 -7.92 -22.10 14.18
C ASP A 142 -8.02 -22.93 12.89
N HIS A 143 -8.28 -22.28 11.75
CA HIS A 143 -8.47 -22.92 10.44
C HIS A 143 -7.49 -22.37 9.42
N HIS A 144 -7.33 -23.09 8.30
CA HIS A 144 -6.52 -22.59 7.18
C HIS A 144 -7.19 -21.36 6.54
N VAL A 145 -6.34 -20.48 6.02
CA VAL A 145 -6.74 -19.31 5.25
C VAL A 145 -6.24 -19.44 3.82
N LEU A 146 -7.09 -19.15 2.85
CA LEU A 146 -6.76 -19.13 1.42
C LEU A 146 -6.76 -17.69 0.92
N LEU A 147 -5.66 -17.30 0.29
CA LEU A 147 -5.53 -16.04 -0.43
C LEU A 147 -5.89 -16.24 -1.90
N LYS A 148 -6.82 -15.47 -2.43
CA LYS A 148 -7.16 -15.42 -3.86
C LYS A 148 -6.94 -14.03 -4.40
N ALA A 149 -6.30 -13.94 -5.57
CA ALA A 149 -6.04 -12.71 -6.28
C ALA A 149 -6.72 -12.73 -7.65
N SER A 150 -7.21 -11.59 -8.07
CA SER A 150 -7.71 -11.37 -9.44
C SER A 150 -7.30 -9.99 -9.93
N VAL A 151 -6.91 -9.90 -11.20
CA VAL A 151 -6.56 -8.64 -11.85
C VAL A 151 -7.38 -8.50 -13.12
N ASP A 152 -8.22 -7.49 -13.15
CA ASP A 152 -8.98 -7.07 -14.31
C ASP A 152 -8.24 -5.97 -15.08
N LYS A 153 -8.95 -5.27 -15.97
CA LYS A 153 -8.40 -4.25 -16.85
C LYS A 153 -7.59 -3.18 -16.09
N ASP A 154 -8.14 -2.66 -14.99
CA ASP A 154 -7.60 -1.53 -14.22
C ASP A 154 -7.72 -1.71 -12.70
N THR A 155 -8.03 -2.93 -12.25
CA THR A 155 -8.20 -3.25 -10.83
C THR A 155 -7.45 -4.51 -10.42
N ILE A 156 -6.95 -4.51 -9.19
CA ILE A 156 -6.48 -5.70 -8.50
C ILE A 156 -7.34 -5.92 -7.25
N THR A 157 -7.79 -7.14 -7.05
CA THR A 157 -8.58 -7.56 -5.89
C THR A 157 -7.92 -8.74 -5.19
N PHE A 158 -7.77 -8.63 -3.88
CA PHE A 158 -7.50 -9.78 -3.02
C PHE A 158 -8.74 -10.17 -2.23
N LYS A 159 -8.97 -11.48 -2.13
CA LYS A 159 -9.99 -12.12 -1.30
C LYS A 159 -9.31 -13.09 -0.34
N VAL A 160 -9.76 -13.08 0.89
CA VAL A 160 -9.29 -13.98 1.95
C VAL A 160 -10.45 -14.88 2.33
N PHE A 161 -10.26 -16.18 2.19
CA PHE A 161 -11.26 -17.20 2.57
C PHE A 161 -10.75 -17.97 3.79
N GLY A 162 -11.66 -18.37 4.67
CA GLY A 162 -11.37 -19.10 5.90
C GLY A 162 -12.66 -19.37 6.68
N ASP A 163 -12.58 -19.38 8.02
CA ASP A 163 -13.74 -19.44 8.89
C ASP A 163 -13.60 -18.50 10.10
N LEU A 164 -14.61 -17.66 10.31
CA LEU A 164 -14.79 -16.75 11.45
C LEU A 164 -16.28 -16.71 11.83
N PRO A 165 -16.69 -16.27 13.02
CA PRO A 165 -18.09 -16.08 13.38
C PRO A 165 -18.87 -15.27 12.34
N ARG A 166 -20.09 -15.71 11.99
CA ARG A 166 -20.87 -15.14 10.85
C ARG A 166 -21.35 -13.71 11.05
N ASP A 167 -21.50 -13.31 12.30
CA ASP A 167 -21.97 -11.99 12.72
C ASP A 167 -20.81 -10.98 12.91
N MET A 168 -19.57 -11.40 12.68
CA MET A 168 -18.41 -10.49 12.75
C MET A 168 -18.37 -9.55 11.56
N VAL A 169 -18.31 -8.27 11.86
CA VAL A 169 -18.08 -7.18 10.89
C VAL A 169 -16.81 -6.45 11.27
N ILE A 170 -15.88 -6.34 10.32
CA ILE A 170 -14.57 -5.72 10.54
C ILE A 170 -14.50 -4.41 9.76
N GLY A 171 -14.29 -3.32 10.47
CA GLY A 171 -14.07 -1.98 9.93
C GLY A 171 -12.64 -1.51 10.19
N ILE A 172 -12.14 -0.66 9.29
CA ILE A 172 -10.86 0.03 9.48
C ILE A 172 -11.11 1.53 9.46
N GLU A 173 -10.72 2.18 10.55
CA GLU A 173 -10.85 3.62 10.73
C GLU A 173 -9.46 4.27 10.69
N THR A 174 -9.34 5.37 9.98
CA THR A 174 -8.12 6.20 9.94
C THR A 174 -8.42 7.55 10.55
N GLN A 175 -7.61 7.96 11.52
CA GLN A 175 -7.67 9.27 12.16
C GLN A 175 -6.42 10.06 11.79
N VAL A 176 -6.58 11.23 11.18
CA VAL A 176 -5.48 12.18 10.99
C VAL A 176 -5.22 12.88 12.33
N LEU A 177 -4.05 12.64 12.90
CA LEU A 177 -3.61 13.22 14.17
C LEU A 177 -2.96 14.58 13.96
N GLU A 178 -2.20 14.72 12.86
CA GLU A 178 -1.45 15.94 12.51
C GLU A 178 -1.37 16.07 10.99
N LYS A 179 -1.51 17.30 10.49
CA LYS A 179 -1.16 17.69 9.12
C LYS A 179 0.10 18.52 9.19
N ILE A 180 1.15 18.11 8.48
CA ILE A 180 2.48 18.71 8.51
C ILE A 180 2.63 19.59 7.28
N ASP A 181 2.87 20.86 7.46
CA ASP A 181 3.04 21.80 6.36
C ASP A 181 4.28 21.48 5.52
N PRO A 182 4.19 21.64 4.19
CA PRO A 182 5.27 21.25 3.28
C PRO A 182 6.52 22.14 3.35
N GLY A 183 6.38 23.38 3.81
CA GLY A 183 7.45 24.37 3.72
C GLY A 183 7.71 24.82 2.27
N VAL A 184 8.66 25.72 2.11
CA VAL A 184 9.08 26.28 0.81
C VAL A 184 10.60 26.22 0.71
N ILE A 185 11.10 25.76 -0.43
CA ILE A 185 12.52 25.85 -0.81
C ILE A 185 12.63 26.90 -1.90
N GLU A 186 13.34 27.98 -1.65
CA GLU A 186 13.63 29.00 -2.65
C GLU A 186 14.94 28.67 -3.36
N GLN A 187 14.91 28.68 -4.69
CA GLN A 187 16.06 28.53 -5.57
C GLN A 187 16.27 29.86 -6.29
N VAL A 188 17.38 30.52 -6.00
CA VAL A 188 17.73 31.77 -6.68
C VAL A 188 18.07 31.47 -8.15
N ASP A 189 17.41 32.18 -9.05
CA ASP A 189 17.65 32.13 -10.49
C ASP A 189 18.02 33.53 -10.99
N GLU A 190 19.31 33.74 -11.22
CA GLU A 190 19.85 35.03 -11.67
C GLU A 190 19.31 35.50 -13.03
N LYS A 191 18.72 34.59 -13.80
CA LYS A 191 18.10 34.90 -15.10
C LYS A 191 16.63 35.35 -14.97
N SER A 192 16.04 35.16 -13.80
CA SER A 192 14.69 35.63 -13.54
C SER A 192 14.65 37.11 -13.17
N PRO A 193 13.57 37.83 -13.47
CA PRO A 193 13.45 39.26 -13.10
C PRO A 193 13.66 39.48 -11.59
N PRO A 194 14.35 40.54 -11.18
CA PRO A 194 14.55 40.85 -9.76
C PRO A 194 13.23 40.89 -8.98
N GLY A 195 13.18 40.18 -7.82
CA GLY A 195 11.99 40.11 -6.96
C GLY A 195 10.85 39.22 -7.50
N SER A 196 11.04 38.54 -8.63
CA SER A 196 10.04 37.58 -9.13
C SER A 196 10.05 36.26 -8.34
N HIS A 197 8.85 35.63 -8.22
CA HIS A 197 8.70 34.32 -7.62
C HIS A 197 7.86 33.44 -8.57
N THR A 198 8.38 32.27 -8.94
CA THR A 198 7.67 31.31 -9.78
C THR A 198 7.70 29.92 -9.13
N THR A 199 6.54 29.40 -8.79
CA THR A 199 6.44 28.03 -8.26
C THR A 199 6.71 27.03 -9.39
N ILE A 200 7.79 26.27 -9.30
CA ILE A 200 8.16 25.21 -10.26
C ILE A 200 7.69 23.82 -9.80
N GLN A 201 7.48 23.66 -8.50
CA GLN A 201 6.90 22.46 -7.91
C GLN A 201 5.98 22.86 -6.76
N ALA A 202 4.73 22.44 -6.85
CA ALA A 202 3.78 22.61 -5.74
C ALA A 202 4.15 21.66 -4.58
N GLY A 203 4.11 22.15 -3.35
CA GLY A 203 4.30 21.35 -2.16
C GLY A 203 3.10 20.45 -1.88
N ALA A 204 3.35 19.39 -1.12
CA ALA A 204 2.29 18.53 -0.60
C ALA A 204 2.46 18.34 0.92
N PRO A 205 1.37 18.38 1.70
CA PRO A 205 1.46 18.23 3.15
C PRO A 205 1.86 16.80 3.52
N GLY A 206 2.59 16.69 4.63
CA GLY A 206 2.78 15.43 5.35
C GLY A 206 1.64 15.17 6.32
N TYR A 207 1.64 13.99 6.91
CA TYR A 207 0.59 13.56 7.84
C TYR A 207 1.16 12.65 8.93
N LEU A 208 0.60 12.75 10.13
CA LEU A 208 0.65 11.72 11.15
C LEU A 208 -0.75 11.14 11.29
N VAL A 209 -0.89 9.83 11.15
CA VAL A 209 -2.20 9.16 11.22
C VAL A 209 -2.17 7.98 12.17
N ALA A 210 -3.31 7.69 12.80
CA ALA A 210 -3.55 6.45 13.54
C ALA A 210 -4.58 5.61 12.78
N VAL A 211 -4.33 4.30 12.69
CA VAL A 211 -5.23 3.33 12.05
C VAL A 211 -5.75 2.37 13.09
N TRP A 212 -7.06 2.25 13.16
CA TRP A 212 -7.76 1.38 14.10
C TRP A 212 -8.53 0.30 13.35
N ARG A 213 -8.46 -0.93 13.86
CA ARG A 213 -9.38 -2.00 13.47
C ARG A 213 -10.50 -2.06 14.50
N VAL A 214 -11.73 -2.03 14.01
CA VAL A 214 -12.94 -2.12 14.82
C VAL A 214 -13.67 -3.40 14.45
N VAL A 215 -13.87 -4.27 15.40
CA VAL A 215 -14.59 -5.54 15.23
C VAL A 215 -15.92 -5.43 15.95
N LYS A 216 -17.00 -5.75 15.22
CA LYS A 216 -18.37 -5.76 15.75
C LYS A 216 -18.97 -7.15 15.62
N SER A 217 -19.85 -7.51 16.57
CA SER A 217 -20.79 -8.62 16.48
C SER A 217 -22.17 -8.01 16.34
N GLY A 218 -22.78 -8.15 15.15
CA GLY A 218 -23.93 -7.34 14.78
C GLY A 218 -23.60 -5.84 14.84
N ASP A 219 -24.37 -5.08 15.65
CA ASP A 219 -24.18 -3.62 15.84
C ASP A 219 -23.27 -3.28 17.03
N VAL A 220 -22.84 -4.27 17.83
CA VAL A 220 -22.05 -4.06 19.05
C VAL A 220 -20.57 -4.11 18.75
N GLU A 221 -19.84 -3.03 19.07
CA GLU A 221 -18.36 -3.03 19.04
C GLU A 221 -17.84 -3.92 20.17
N ILE A 222 -17.13 -5.01 19.79
CA ILE A 222 -16.55 -5.98 20.71
C ILE A 222 -15.03 -5.84 20.87
N ARG A 223 -14.38 -5.18 19.89
CA ARG A 223 -12.93 -4.93 19.95
C ARG A 223 -12.57 -3.72 19.11
N ARG A 224 -11.69 -2.88 19.66
CA ARG A 224 -11.03 -1.78 18.96
C ARG A 224 -9.53 -1.87 19.25
N GLU A 225 -8.72 -1.97 18.24
CA GLU A 225 -7.27 -2.07 18.39
C GLU A 225 -6.53 -1.08 17.49
N LEU A 226 -5.46 -0.52 18.00
CA LEU A 226 -4.56 0.33 17.24
C LEU A 226 -3.66 -0.56 16.36
N ILE A 227 -3.83 -0.47 15.04
CA ILE A 227 -3.02 -1.23 14.09
C ILE A 227 -1.68 -0.55 13.84
N SER A 228 -1.69 0.78 13.62
CA SER A 228 -0.46 1.52 13.35
C SER A 228 -0.60 3.01 13.67
N ARG A 229 0.58 3.65 13.80
CA ARG A 229 0.75 5.10 13.70
C ARG A 229 1.75 5.36 12.60
N ASP A 230 1.30 6.01 11.54
CA ASP A 230 2.05 6.19 10.31
C ASP A 230 2.38 7.67 10.11
N ARG A 231 3.63 7.93 9.74
CA ARG A 231 4.10 9.27 9.40
C ARG A 231 4.43 9.34 7.90
N TYR A 232 3.81 10.29 7.22
CA TYR A 232 4.11 10.66 5.85
C TYR A 232 4.86 11.99 5.84
N LYS A 233 5.97 12.03 5.09
CA LYS A 233 6.79 13.23 4.98
C LYS A 233 6.08 14.29 4.13
N PRO A 234 6.17 15.58 4.48
CA PRO A 234 5.76 16.64 3.57
C PRO A 234 6.74 16.74 2.40
N GLN A 235 6.25 17.15 1.24
CA GLN A 235 7.07 17.53 0.09
C GLN A 235 7.09 19.05 -0.02
N PRO A 236 8.26 19.72 0.06
CA PRO A 236 8.32 21.17 0.02
C PRO A 236 7.90 21.70 -1.36
N SER A 237 7.32 22.90 -1.37
CA SER A 237 7.17 23.71 -2.57
C SER A 237 8.56 24.17 -3.02
N ILE A 238 8.84 24.10 -4.33
CA ILE A 238 10.05 24.66 -4.90
C ILE A 238 9.67 25.91 -5.69
N VAL A 239 10.23 27.04 -5.27
CA VAL A 239 9.98 28.36 -5.85
C VAL A 239 11.29 28.91 -6.41
N LYS A 240 11.32 29.24 -7.71
CA LYS A 240 12.39 30.04 -8.30
C LYS A 240 12.17 31.50 -7.92
N ALA A 241 13.15 32.12 -7.29
CA ALA A 241 13.17 33.54 -6.93
C ALA A 241 14.21 34.26 -7.80
N GLY A 242 13.82 35.37 -8.39
CA GLY A 242 14.79 36.28 -9.00
C GLY A 242 15.68 36.93 -7.93
N PRO A 243 16.85 37.47 -8.31
CA PRO A 243 17.75 38.15 -7.37
C PRO A 243 17.02 39.27 -6.62
N SER A 244 17.44 39.50 -5.38
CA SER A 244 16.89 40.62 -4.59
C SER A 244 16.99 41.93 -5.37
N PRO A 245 15.94 42.78 -5.41
CA PRO A 245 16.03 44.08 -6.01
C PRO A 245 17.18 44.86 -5.36
N GLN A 246 18.14 45.32 -6.16
CA GLN A 246 19.19 46.19 -5.62
C GLN A 246 18.53 47.44 -5.05
N ALA A 247 18.84 47.77 -3.79
CA ALA A 247 18.40 49.04 -3.22
C ALA A 247 18.95 50.17 -4.10
N VAL A 248 18.05 50.93 -4.72
CA VAL A 248 18.44 52.14 -5.42
C VAL A 248 18.91 53.12 -4.37
N VAL A 249 20.22 53.26 -4.23
CA VAL A 249 20.79 54.35 -3.45
C VAL A 249 20.55 55.64 -4.25
N VAL A 250 19.51 56.36 -3.89
CA VAL A 250 19.25 57.71 -4.42
C VAL A 250 20.30 58.63 -3.82
N PRO A 251 21.09 59.36 -4.62
CA PRO A 251 22.14 60.24 -4.15
C PRO A 251 21.62 61.45 -3.37
#